data_a5ac672c51ac0be84af970ad24952357
#
_entry.id   a5ac672c51ac0be84af970ad24952357
#
_cell.length_a   1.000
_cell.length_b   1.000
_cell.length_c   1.000
_cell.angle_alpha   90.00
_cell.angle_beta   90.00
_cell.angle_gamma   90.00
#
_symmetry.space_group_name_H-M   'P 1'
#
loop_
_entity.id
_entity.type
_entity.pdbx_description
1 polymer ?
#
loop_
_entity_poly.entity_id
_entity_poly.type
_entity_poly.pdbx_seq_one_letter_code
_entity_poly.pdbx_strand_id
1 'polypeptide(L)'
;DLESEKYAEIMAACVESGMLTGVEIPCEPDKENELMELLETMRDMPTQFLNLNELEITVGNHDNMELRGFNLSDEITAGAAGSGELATRMRDRVMAASIGAPDPEEGTVREPYPYHLKFCTATYKDSGQLRRRFIRRGEHTISPHEILTEDGTLLFGAVDCSLEDSEEWIEEIHTETGLPRRFMLYDSENERIELPLSMAEELVGEIEAPISLVEVHPTHERLEMTVVYLNR
;
A
#
# COMPACT_ATOMS: atom_id res chain seq x y z
N ASP A 1 9.75 14.99 18.47
CA ASP A 1 9.53 16.40 18.74
C ASP A 1 8.62 16.95 17.64
N LEU A 2 7.33 17.06 17.96
CA LEU A 2 6.38 17.68 17.06
C LEU A 2 6.60 19.18 17.16
N GLU A 3 7.38 19.74 16.27
CA GLU A 3 7.59 21.19 16.15
C GLU A 3 6.25 21.90 15.81
N SER A 4 5.27 21.76 16.72
CA SER A 4 3.88 22.20 16.53
C SER A 4 3.80 23.69 16.20
N GLU A 5 4.64 24.50 16.84
CA GLU A 5 4.70 25.95 16.59
C GLU A 5 5.14 26.27 15.15
N LYS A 6 6.09 25.51 14.60
CA LYS A 6 6.60 25.71 13.24
C LYS A 6 5.52 25.51 12.17
N TYR A 7 4.58 24.61 12.39
CA TYR A 7 3.56 24.27 11.41
C TYR A 7 2.22 25.00 11.66
N ALA A 8 2.01 25.56 12.85
CA ALA A 8 0.74 26.20 13.21
C ALA A 8 0.33 27.31 12.24
N GLU A 9 1.26 28.19 11.83
CA GLU A 9 0.98 29.27 10.88
C GLU A 9 0.62 28.73 9.49
N ILE A 10 1.30 27.69 9.02
CA ILE A 10 1.03 27.06 7.74
C ILE A 10 -0.34 26.39 7.78
N MET A 11 -0.65 25.67 8.86
CA MET A 11 -1.95 25.02 9.04
C MET A 11 -3.08 26.05 9.09
N ALA A 12 -2.89 27.19 9.78
CA ALA A 12 -3.86 28.27 9.82
C ALA A 12 -4.13 28.83 8.42
N ALA A 13 -3.09 29.12 7.64
CA ALA A 13 -3.23 29.59 6.26
C ALA A 13 -3.95 28.58 5.36
N CYS A 14 -3.71 27.27 5.54
CA CYS A 14 -4.41 26.22 4.83
C CYS A 14 -5.91 26.21 5.17
N VAL A 15 -6.26 26.28 6.45
CA VAL A 15 -7.66 26.31 6.91
C VAL A 15 -8.37 27.58 6.40
N GLU A 16 -7.74 28.74 6.48
CA GLU A 16 -8.27 30.00 5.94
C GLU A 16 -8.52 29.94 4.42
N SER A 17 -7.72 29.14 3.71
CA SER A 17 -7.90 28.88 2.28
C SER A 17 -8.99 27.86 1.97
N GLY A 18 -9.70 27.34 2.98
CA GLY A 18 -10.76 26.35 2.83
C GLY A 18 -10.27 24.90 2.65
N MET A 19 -8.98 24.64 2.89
CA MET A 19 -8.43 23.28 2.84
C MET A 19 -8.70 22.53 4.14
N LEU A 20 -9.09 21.25 4.05
CA LEU A 20 -9.10 20.35 5.19
C LEU A 20 -7.66 20.08 5.63
N THR A 21 -7.34 20.46 6.87
CA THR A 21 -5.97 20.42 7.39
C THR A 21 -5.94 19.56 8.66
N GLY A 22 -4.92 18.73 8.77
CA GLY A 22 -4.74 17.87 9.92
C GLY A 22 -3.32 17.34 10.06
N VAL A 23 -3.12 16.50 11.05
CA VAL A 23 -1.85 15.88 11.40
C VAL A 23 -1.94 14.39 11.14
N GLU A 24 -0.87 13.82 10.56
CA GLU A 24 -0.70 12.38 10.38
C GLU A 24 0.62 11.95 10.99
N ILE A 25 0.57 11.01 11.93
CA ILE A 25 1.73 10.53 12.68
C ILE A 25 1.67 9.03 12.93
N PRO A 26 2.83 8.35 13.08
CA PRO A 26 2.87 6.99 13.57
C PRO A 26 2.51 6.93 15.07
N CYS A 27 1.81 5.88 15.46
CA CYS A 27 1.51 5.61 16.85
C CYS A 27 2.67 4.81 17.47
N GLU A 28 3.64 5.50 18.08
CA GLU A 28 4.86 4.94 18.61
C GLU A 28 4.68 4.58 20.10
N PRO A 29 4.67 3.28 20.50
CA PRO A 29 4.40 2.85 21.87
C PRO A 29 5.38 3.40 22.92
N ASP A 30 6.63 3.63 22.55
CA ASP A 30 7.64 4.21 23.44
C ASP A 30 7.49 5.73 23.66
N LYS A 31 6.54 6.35 22.95
CA LYS A 31 6.19 7.77 23.07
C LYS A 31 4.74 7.99 23.53
N GLU A 32 4.20 7.06 24.30
CA GLU A 32 2.80 7.13 24.75
C GLU A 32 2.47 8.45 25.44
N ASN A 33 3.33 8.90 26.35
CA ASN A 33 3.09 10.15 27.09
C ASN A 33 3.06 11.37 26.17
N GLU A 34 3.99 11.47 25.23
CA GLU A 34 4.05 12.56 24.25
C GLU A 34 2.84 12.53 23.32
N LEU A 35 2.39 11.35 22.91
CA LEU A 35 1.22 11.20 22.08
C LEU A 35 -0.08 11.56 22.82
N MET A 36 -0.19 11.21 24.10
CA MET A 36 -1.33 11.60 24.93
C MET A 36 -1.34 13.12 25.19
N GLU A 37 -0.19 13.73 25.40
CA GLU A 37 -0.05 15.19 25.52
C GLU A 37 -0.40 15.89 24.19
N LEU A 38 -0.04 15.30 23.06
CA LEU A 38 -0.38 15.83 21.75
C LEU A 38 -1.90 15.97 21.56
N LEU A 39 -2.73 15.03 22.03
CA LEU A 39 -4.19 15.16 21.95
C LEU A 39 -4.68 16.46 22.58
N GLU A 40 -4.09 16.87 23.71
CA GLU A 40 -4.47 18.11 24.39
C GLU A 40 -3.89 19.34 23.66
N THR A 41 -2.62 19.29 23.23
CA THR A 41 -1.97 20.38 22.48
C THR A 41 -2.73 20.71 21.19
N MET A 42 -3.24 19.68 20.50
CA MET A 42 -3.98 19.85 19.24
C MET A 42 -5.36 20.55 19.44
N ARG A 43 -5.86 20.69 20.67
CA ARG A 43 -7.10 21.47 20.92
C ARG A 43 -6.98 22.92 20.51
N ASP A 44 -5.78 23.47 20.65
CA ASP A 44 -5.46 24.87 20.38
C ASP A 44 -4.87 25.08 18.98
N MET A 45 -4.64 24.00 18.24
CA MET A 45 -4.09 24.07 16.89
C MET A 45 -5.19 24.21 15.83
N PRO A 46 -4.94 24.90 14.71
CA PRO A 46 -5.86 25.00 13.58
C PRO A 46 -5.93 23.70 12.80
N THR A 47 -6.38 22.61 13.44
CA THR A 47 -6.45 21.27 12.87
C THR A 47 -7.88 20.73 12.91
N GLN A 48 -8.26 19.96 11.89
CA GLN A 48 -9.59 19.38 11.75
C GLN A 48 -9.58 17.86 11.90
N PHE A 49 -8.39 17.22 11.78
CA PHE A 49 -8.25 15.79 12.00
C PHE A 49 -6.85 15.39 12.50
N LEU A 50 -6.81 14.30 13.23
CA LEU A 50 -5.60 13.55 13.56
C LEU A 50 -5.73 12.14 12.96
N ASN A 51 -4.80 11.77 12.10
CA ASN A 51 -4.68 10.41 11.59
C ASN A 51 -3.51 9.70 12.28
N LEU A 52 -3.84 8.74 13.12
CA LEU A 52 -2.84 7.83 13.70
C LEU A 52 -2.59 6.68 12.74
N ASN A 53 -1.36 6.44 12.42
CA ASN A 53 -0.94 5.26 11.68
C ASN A 53 -0.37 4.21 12.63
N GLU A 54 -0.73 2.96 12.47
CA GLU A 54 0.01 1.88 13.11
C GLU A 54 1.48 1.99 12.71
N LEU A 55 2.39 1.91 13.69
CA LEU A 55 3.83 1.90 13.44
C LEU A 55 4.19 0.62 12.69
N GLU A 56 4.88 0.73 11.57
CA GLU A 56 5.26 -0.41 10.74
C GLU A 56 6.76 -0.64 10.81
N ILE A 57 7.15 -1.91 10.93
CA ILE A 57 8.54 -2.36 10.82
C ILE A 57 8.75 -2.88 9.40
N THR A 58 9.61 -2.20 8.67
CA THR A 58 9.92 -2.49 7.26
C THR A 58 11.41 -2.75 7.09
N VAL A 59 11.82 -3.29 5.94
CA VAL A 59 13.24 -3.49 5.63
C VAL A 59 14.04 -2.19 5.78
N GLY A 60 13.45 -1.04 5.43
CA GLY A 60 14.13 0.26 5.48
C GLY A 60 14.33 0.83 6.88
N ASN A 61 13.60 0.37 7.91
CA ASN A 61 13.70 0.87 9.27
C ASN A 61 13.98 -0.21 10.33
N HIS A 62 14.15 -1.46 9.93
CA HIS A 62 14.28 -2.63 10.79
C HIS A 62 15.32 -2.43 11.90
N ASP A 63 16.54 -2.10 11.54
CA ASP A 63 17.65 -1.95 12.51
C ASP A 63 17.37 -0.86 13.56
N ASN A 64 16.73 0.23 13.13
CA ASN A 64 16.35 1.32 14.04
C ASN A 64 15.21 0.91 14.97
N MET A 65 14.25 0.14 14.48
CA MET A 65 13.13 -0.39 15.29
C MET A 65 13.64 -1.43 16.30
N GLU A 66 14.55 -2.31 15.89
CA GLU A 66 15.19 -3.28 16.79
C GLU A 66 15.97 -2.59 17.90
N LEU A 67 16.77 -1.55 17.60
CA LEU A 67 17.49 -0.75 18.59
C LEU A 67 16.55 -0.08 19.60
N ARG A 68 15.34 0.26 19.21
CA ARG A 68 14.29 0.82 20.09
C ARG A 68 13.51 -0.27 20.85
N GLY A 69 13.79 -1.54 20.59
CA GLY A 69 13.15 -2.69 21.23
C GLY A 69 11.78 -3.07 20.66
N PHE A 70 11.43 -2.63 19.46
CA PHE A 70 10.19 -3.01 18.81
C PHE A 70 10.28 -4.37 18.16
N ASN A 71 9.17 -5.11 18.21
CA ASN A 71 8.95 -6.37 17.53
C ASN A 71 7.67 -6.29 16.70
N LEU A 72 7.52 -7.16 15.73
CA LEU A 72 6.27 -7.32 14.97
C LEU A 72 5.13 -7.76 15.92
N SER A 73 3.93 -7.26 15.68
CA SER A 73 2.72 -7.65 16.42
C SER A 73 2.29 -9.09 16.12
N ASP A 74 2.53 -9.54 14.88
CA ASP A 74 2.21 -10.88 14.39
C ASP A 74 3.13 -11.26 13.19
N GLU A 75 2.91 -12.45 12.61
CA GLU A 75 3.70 -12.98 11.49
C GLU A 75 3.16 -12.55 10.11
N ILE A 76 2.04 -11.83 10.05
CA ILE A 76 1.32 -11.55 8.81
C ILE A 76 1.46 -10.07 8.41
N THR A 77 1.48 -9.18 9.41
CA THR A 77 1.49 -7.73 9.17
C THR A 77 2.82 -7.09 9.55
N ALA A 78 3.09 -5.92 9.00
CA ALA A 78 4.26 -5.12 9.34
C ALA A 78 4.07 -4.30 10.64
N GLY A 79 2.94 -4.43 11.33
CA GLY A 79 2.59 -3.66 12.52
C GLY A 79 3.53 -3.93 13.70
N ALA A 80 3.96 -2.89 14.38
CA ALA A 80 4.76 -2.99 15.60
C ALA A 80 3.87 -3.32 16.81
N ALA A 81 4.31 -4.26 17.65
CA ALA A 81 3.62 -4.65 18.87
C ALA A 81 3.37 -3.44 19.80
N GLY A 82 2.16 -3.33 20.33
CA GLY A 82 1.72 -2.23 21.19
C GLY A 82 1.20 -1.00 20.45
N SER A 83 1.50 -0.85 19.14
CA SER A 83 1.08 0.34 18.38
C SER A 83 -0.44 0.40 18.18
N GLY A 84 -1.05 -0.71 17.81
CA GLY A 84 -2.50 -0.80 17.64
C GLY A 84 -3.28 -0.59 18.93
N GLU A 85 -2.77 -1.14 20.04
CA GLU A 85 -3.36 -0.98 21.37
C GLU A 85 -3.32 0.47 21.84
N LEU A 86 -2.17 1.15 21.67
CA LEU A 86 -2.05 2.57 22.02
C LEU A 86 -2.99 3.43 21.20
N ALA A 87 -3.02 3.24 19.88
CA ALA A 87 -3.91 3.97 18.99
C ALA A 87 -5.39 3.74 19.36
N THR A 88 -5.75 2.52 19.78
CA THR A 88 -7.09 2.19 20.26
C THR A 88 -7.43 2.94 21.54
N ARG A 89 -6.53 3.00 22.53
CA ARG A 89 -6.73 3.78 23.76
C ARG A 89 -6.93 5.27 23.47
N MET A 90 -6.08 5.85 22.61
CA MET A 90 -6.21 7.25 22.19
C MET A 90 -7.55 7.52 21.51
N ARG A 91 -7.97 6.65 20.61
CA ARG A 91 -9.28 6.74 19.94
C ARG A 91 -10.43 6.67 20.94
N ASP A 92 -10.40 5.72 21.85
CA ASP A 92 -11.46 5.48 22.83
C ASP A 92 -11.59 6.68 23.80
N ARG A 93 -10.48 7.31 24.17
CA ARG A 93 -10.47 8.60 24.93
C ARG A 93 -11.20 9.69 24.15
N VAL A 94 -10.85 9.91 22.89
CA VAL A 94 -11.48 10.95 22.05
C VAL A 94 -12.96 10.65 21.82
N MET A 95 -13.31 9.39 21.58
CA MET A 95 -14.71 8.97 21.42
C MET A 95 -15.52 9.15 22.70
N ALA A 96 -15.00 8.77 23.86
CA ALA A 96 -15.66 8.98 25.15
C ALA A 96 -15.95 10.46 25.38
N ALA A 97 -14.98 11.34 25.15
CA ALA A 97 -15.17 12.79 25.24
C ALA A 97 -16.28 13.29 24.30
N SER A 98 -16.35 12.78 23.07
CA SER A 98 -17.35 13.22 22.07
C SER A 98 -18.81 12.94 22.46
N ILE A 99 -19.02 11.93 23.31
CA ILE A 99 -20.35 11.53 23.80
C ILE A 99 -20.60 11.89 25.27
N GLY A 100 -19.68 12.62 25.90
CA GLY A 100 -19.74 12.98 27.31
C GLY A 100 -19.62 11.82 28.29
N ALA A 101 -19.00 10.70 27.85
CA ALA A 101 -18.70 9.56 28.69
C ALA A 101 -17.36 9.74 29.44
N PRO A 102 -17.18 9.04 30.58
CA PRO A 102 -15.88 9.02 31.25
C PRO A 102 -14.80 8.39 30.37
N ASP A 103 -13.59 8.96 30.44
CA ASP A 103 -12.38 8.37 29.86
C ASP A 103 -12.20 6.91 30.36
N PRO A 104 -12.01 5.93 29.48
CA PRO A 104 -11.95 4.52 29.87
C PRO A 104 -10.82 4.17 30.83
N GLU A 105 -9.73 4.93 30.84
CA GLU A 105 -8.56 4.68 31.68
C GLU A 105 -8.55 5.54 32.96
N GLU A 106 -8.93 6.83 32.83
CA GLU A 106 -8.84 7.77 33.95
C GLU A 106 -10.17 7.95 34.69
N GLY A 107 -11.31 7.55 34.09
CA GLY A 107 -12.64 7.71 34.68
C GLY A 107 -13.14 9.16 34.74
N THR A 108 -12.43 10.11 34.15
CA THR A 108 -12.79 11.53 34.12
C THR A 108 -13.58 11.87 32.85
N VAL A 109 -14.57 12.77 32.97
CA VAL A 109 -15.29 13.29 31.81
C VAL A 109 -14.50 14.47 31.24
N ARG A 110 -14.19 14.41 29.94
CA ARG A 110 -13.43 15.43 29.21
C ARG A 110 -14.36 16.23 28.27
N GLU A 111 -14.00 17.46 28.00
CA GLU A 111 -14.62 18.20 26.92
C GLU A 111 -14.33 17.55 25.55
N PRO A 112 -15.27 17.60 24.60
CA PRO A 112 -15.04 17.07 23.25
C PRO A 112 -13.81 17.66 22.58
N TYR A 113 -13.10 16.83 21.84
CA TYR A 113 -11.97 17.29 21.03
C TYR A 113 -12.50 17.99 19.76
N PRO A 114 -11.93 19.15 19.36
CA PRO A 114 -12.43 19.93 18.23
C PRO A 114 -12.03 19.35 16.85
N TYR A 115 -11.45 18.19 16.81
CA TYR A 115 -10.99 17.50 15.61
C TYR A 115 -11.44 16.04 15.58
N HIS A 116 -11.41 15.45 14.39
CA HIS A 116 -11.70 14.03 14.20
C HIS A 116 -10.41 13.20 14.34
N LEU A 117 -10.47 12.12 15.11
CA LEU A 117 -9.39 11.15 15.18
C LEU A 117 -9.71 9.93 14.32
N LYS A 118 -8.78 9.55 13.45
CA LYS A 118 -8.81 8.34 12.64
C LYS A 118 -7.59 7.49 12.98
N PHE A 119 -7.79 6.19 13.03
CA PHE A 119 -6.70 5.21 13.14
C PHE A 119 -6.64 4.34 11.90
N CYS A 120 -5.46 4.21 11.30
CA CYS A 120 -5.19 3.37 10.15
C CYS A 120 -4.25 2.23 10.57
N THR A 121 -4.77 1.00 10.59
CA THR A 121 -3.96 -0.21 10.84
C THR A 121 -3.10 -0.56 9.61
N ALA A 122 -1.98 -1.28 9.82
CA ALA A 122 -1.16 -1.83 8.75
C ALA A 122 -2.00 -2.69 7.81
N THR A 123 -2.80 -3.61 8.37
CA THR A 123 -3.74 -4.44 7.60
C THR A 123 -4.69 -3.62 6.71
N TYR A 124 -5.25 -2.51 7.22
CA TYR A 124 -6.15 -1.67 6.41
C TYR A 124 -5.40 -0.92 5.30
N LYS A 125 -4.17 -0.48 5.56
CA LYS A 125 -3.35 0.16 4.54
C LYS A 125 -3.05 -0.81 3.39
N ASP A 126 -2.65 -2.04 3.70
CA ASP A 126 -2.31 -3.05 2.70
C ASP A 126 -3.55 -3.57 1.97
N SER A 127 -4.49 -4.17 2.69
CA SER A 127 -5.66 -4.81 2.10
C SER A 127 -6.72 -3.83 1.57
N GLY A 128 -6.80 -2.63 2.15
CA GLY A 128 -7.82 -1.64 1.79
C GLY A 128 -7.29 -0.51 0.90
N GLN A 129 -6.32 0.25 1.38
CA GLN A 129 -5.89 1.47 0.68
C GLN A 129 -4.99 1.16 -0.52
N LEU A 130 -3.97 0.33 -0.35
CA LEU A 130 -3.01 -0.01 -1.41
C LEU A 130 -3.72 -0.76 -2.54
N ARG A 131 -4.51 -1.78 -2.19
CA ARG A 131 -5.32 -2.52 -3.15
C ARG A 131 -6.21 -1.60 -4.00
N ARG A 132 -6.94 -0.64 -3.38
CA ARG A 132 -7.77 0.32 -4.11
C ARG A 132 -6.97 1.26 -5.01
N ARG A 133 -5.77 1.65 -4.59
CA ARG A 133 -4.86 2.45 -5.41
C ARG A 133 -4.36 1.66 -6.60
N PHE A 134 -3.99 0.40 -6.40
CA PHE A 134 -3.55 -0.50 -7.45
C PHE A 134 -4.67 -0.80 -8.46
N ILE A 135 -5.89 -1.12 -8.00
CA ILE A 135 -7.03 -1.31 -8.90
C ILE A 135 -7.23 -0.08 -9.78
N ARG A 136 -7.36 1.12 -9.20
CA ARG A 136 -7.51 2.35 -9.98
C ARG A 136 -6.36 2.62 -10.93
N ARG A 137 -5.13 2.31 -10.53
CA ARG A 137 -3.96 2.45 -11.40
C ARG A 137 -4.02 1.44 -12.53
N GLY A 138 -4.26 0.18 -12.22
CA GLY A 138 -4.40 -0.91 -13.18
C GLY A 138 -5.46 -0.62 -14.24
N GLU A 139 -6.65 -0.14 -13.85
CA GLU A 139 -7.72 0.27 -14.78
C GLU A 139 -7.27 1.28 -15.85
N HIS A 140 -6.25 2.11 -15.53
CA HIS A 140 -5.72 3.13 -16.44
C HIS A 140 -4.44 2.71 -17.18
N THR A 141 -3.76 1.67 -16.72
CA THR A 141 -2.45 1.27 -17.26
C THR A 141 -2.43 -0.13 -17.87
N ILE A 142 -3.53 -0.87 -17.73
CA ILE A 142 -3.66 -2.22 -18.26
C ILE A 142 -3.45 -2.28 -19.77
N SER A 143 -2.59 -3.18 -20.22
CA SER A 143 -2.35 -3.49 -21.63
C SER A 143 -3.35 -4.54 -22.15
N PRO A 144 -3.54 -4.66 -23.47
CA PRO A 144 -4.54 -5.60 -24.03
C PRO A 144 -4.30 -7.07 -23.69
N HIS A 145 -3.08 -7.47 -23.37
CA HIS A 145 -2.70 -8.84 -23.01
C HIS A 145 -2.82 -9.13 -21.52
N GLU A 146 -3.03 -8.13 -20.67
CA GLU A 146 -3.03 -8.25 -19.23
C GLU A 146 -4.42 -8.45 -18.65
N ILE A 147 -4.47 -9.05 -17.48
CA ILE A 147 -5.67 -9.18 -16.63
C ILE A 147 -5.41 -8.41 -15.33
N LEU A 148 -6.32 -7.48 -15.00
CA LEU A 148 -6.32 -6.85 -13.69
C LEU A 148 -6.95 -7.81 -12.68
N THR A 149 -6.19 -8.22 -11.67
CA THR A 149 -6.66 -9.11 -10.61
C THR A 149 -7.53 -8.37 -9.59
N GLU A 150 -8.22 -9.12 -8.74
CA GLU A 150 -8.99 -8.53 -7.64
C GLU A 150 -8.12 -7.81 -6.62
N ASP A 151 -6.85 -8.20 -6.49
CA ASP A 151 -5.87 -7.56 -5.60
C ASP A 151 -5.22 -6.31 -6.21
N GLY A 152 -5.53 -6.02 -7.47
CA GLY A 152 -5.07 -4.84 -8.18
C GLY A 152 -3.71 -5.01 -8.87
N THR A 153 -3.21 -6.24 -8.97
CA THR A 153 -2.03 -6.58 -9.76
C THR A 153 -2.38 -6.85 -11.22
N LEU A 154 -1.40 -6.87 -12.11
CA LEU A 154 -1.54 -7.21 -13.51
C LEU A 154 -0.95 -8.59 -13.75
N LEU A 155 -1.73 -9.47 -14.37
CA LEU A 155 -1.40 -10.87 -14.63
C LEU A 155 -1.37 -11.12 -16.14
N PHE A 156 -0.32 -11.80 -16.64
CA PHE A 156 -0.15 -12.14 -18.03
C PHE A 156 0.71 -13.39 -18.22
N GLY A 157 0.78 -13.90 -19.42
CA GLY A 157 1.71 -14.94 -19.84
C GLY A 157 2.96 -14.35 -20.46
N ALA A 158 4.09 -15.04 -20.37
CA ALA A 158 5.34 -14.64 -20.99
C ALA A 158 6.03 -15.82 -21.65
N VAL A 159 6.73 -15.55 -22.76
CA VAL A 159 7.61 -16.46 -23.48
C VAL A 159 9.00 -15.86 -23.49
N ASP A 160 9.95 -16.52 -22.84
CA ASP A 160 11.34 -16.04 -22.77
C ASP A 160 12.00 -16.15 -24.14
N CYS A 161 12.56 -15.06 -24.65
CA CYS A 161 13.31 -15.02 -25.88
C CYS A 161 14.24 -13.82 -25.98
N SER A 162 15.31 -13.94 -26.77
CA SER A 162 16.19 -12.81 -27.06
C SER A 162 15.52 -11.77 -27.97
N LEU A 163 16.05 -10.55 -27.97
CA LEU A 163 15.59 -9.51 -28.91
C LEU A 163 15.74 -9.96 -30.39
N GLU A 164 16.82 -10.69 -30.70
CA GLU A 164 17.13 -11.13 -32.05
C GLU A 164 16.07 -12.12 -32.55
N ASP A 165 15.53 -12.96 -31.68
CA ASP A 165 14.56 -14.02 -32.00
C ASP A 165 13.10 -13.57 -31.83
N SER A 166 12.87 -12.40 -31.23
CA SER A 166 11.54 -11.96 -30.81
C SER A 166 10.53 -11.84 -31.96
N GLU A 167 10.94 -11.34 -33.12
CA GLU A 167 10.06 -11.23 -34.30
C GLU A 167 9.69 -12.61 -34.88
N GLU A 168 10.62 -13.58 -34.86
CA GLU A 168 10.37 -14.95 -35.31
C GLU A 168 9.36 -15.62 -34.37
N TRP A 169 9.55 -15.51 -33.05
CA TRP A 169 8.62 -16.01 -32.06
C TRP A 169 7.23 -15.37 -32.16
N ILE A 170 7.14 -14.05 -32.33
CA ILE A 170 5.84 -13.37 -32.53
C ILE A 170 5.11 -13.89 -33.76
N GLU A 171 5.81 -14.14 -34.86
CA GLU A 171 5.20 -14.69 -36.09
C GLU A 171 4.78 -16.15 -35.91
N GLU A 172 5.58 -16.96 -35.23
CA GLU A 172 5.25 -18.35 -34.92
C GLU A 172 4.02 -18.43 -34.02
N ILE A 173 3.99 -17.68 -32.89
CA ILE A 173 2.84 -17.63 -31.98
C ILE A 173 1.58 -17.14 -32.74
N HIS A 174 1.71 -16.11 -33.58
CA HIS A 174 0.60 -15.62 -34.38
C HIS A 174 0.05 -16.72 -35.33
N THR A 175 0.93 -17.48 -35.94
CA THR A 175 0.56 -18.53 -36.91
C THR A 175 -0.12 -19.70 -36.22
N GLU A 176 0.43 -20.16 -35.10
CA GLU A 176 -0.06 -21.32 -34.36
C GLU A 176 -1.38 -21.04 -33.63
N THR A 177 -1.50 -19.85 -33.00
CA THR A 177 -2.65 -19.52 -32.15
C THR A 177 -3.69 -18.62 -32.81
N GLY A 178 -3.33 -17.92 -33.89
CA GLY A 178 -4.16 -16.86 -34.47
C GLY A 178 -4.20 -15.57 -33.61
N LEU A 179 -3.40 -15.46 -32.57
CA LEU A 179 -3.37 -14.29 -31.69
C LEU A 179 -2.91 -13.07 -32.48
N PRO A 180 -3.70 -11.97 -32.54
CA PRO A 180 -3.26 -10.77 -33.24
C PRO A 180 -2.01 -10.15 -32.59
N ARG A 181 -1.05 -9.73 -33.38
CA ARG A 181 0.23 -9.14 -32.91
C ARG A 181 0.09 -8.00 -31.88
N ARG A 182 -1.01 -7.24 -31.91
CA ARG A 182 -1.30 -6.18 -30.94
C ARG A 182 -1.47 -6.67 -29.49
N PHE A 183 -1.65 -7.96 -29.28
CA PHE A 183 -1.73 -8.59 -27.96
C PHE A 183 -0.41 -9.23 -27.53
N MET A 184 0.65 -9.01 -28.28
CA MET A 184 2.00 -9.44 -27.96
C MET A 184 2.90 -8.22 -27.85
N LEU A 185 3.62 -8.12 -26.74
CA LEU A 185 4.54 -7.03 -26.47
C LEU A 185 5.91 -7.61 -26.11
N TYR A 186 6.97 -7.20 -26.79
CA TYR A 186 8.31 -7.57 -26.40
C TYR A 186 8.82 -6.65 -25.28
N ASP A 187 9.12 -7.23 -24.15
CA ASP A 187 9.77 -6.58 -23.00
C ASP A 187 11.28 -6.79 -23.10
N SER A 188 11.98 -5.71 -23.44
CA SER A 188 13.44 -5.76 -23.63
C SER A 188 14.24 -5.77 -22.31
N GLU A 189 13.64 -5.41 -21.19
CA GLU A 189 14.29 -5.44 -19.87
C GLU A 189 14.35 -6.86 -19.32
N ASN A 190 13.28 -7.64 -19.55
CA ASN A 190 13.15 -9.01 -19.08
C ASN A 190 13.38 -10.07 -20.18
N GLU A 191 13.69 -9.65 -21.41
CA GLU A 191 13.97 -10.51 -22.58
C GLU A 191 12.86 -11.55 -22.80
N ARG A 192 11.61 -11.08 -22.94
CA ARG A 192 10.44 -11.93 -23.11
C ARG A 192 9.35 -11.29 -23.97
N ILE A 193 8.47 -12.10 -24.53
CA ILE A 193 7.24 -11.68 -25.17
C ILE A 193 6.10 -11.82 -24.17
N GLU A 194 5.46 -10.71 -23.81
CA GLU A 194 4.26 -10.69 -22.98
C GLU A 194 3.01 -10.91 -23.86
N LEU A 195 2.09 -11.79 -23.44
CA LEU A 195 0.88 -12.17 -24.15
C LEU A 195 -0.23 -12.58 -23.17
N PRO A 196 -1.49 -12.74 -23.62
CA PRO A 196 -2.56 -13.20 -22.73
C PRO A 196 -2.23 -14.54 -22.07
N LEU A 197 -2.48 -14.66 -20.76
CA LEU A 197 -2.17 -15.87 -19.99
C LEU A 197 -2.79 -17.14 -20.62
N SER A 198 -4.03 -17.05 -21.09
CA SER A 198 -4.69 -18.19 -21.75
C SER A 198 -3.94 -18.69 -22.99
N MET A 199 -3.29 -17.77 -23.72
CA MET A 199 -2.47 -18.15 -24.89
C MET A 199 -1.15 -18.78 -24.45
N ALA A 200 -0.54 -18.25 -23.38
CA ALA A 200 0.66 -18.86 -22.79
C ALA A 200 0.38 -20.32 -22.35
N GLU A 201 -0.78 -20.56 -21.74
CA GLU A 201 -1.21 -21.90 -21.32
C GLU A 201 -1.42 -22.83 -22.52
N GLU A 202 -1.97 -22.34 -23.65
CA GLU A 202 -2.15 -23.11 -24.87
C GLU A 202 -0.82 -23.46 -25.56
N LEU A 203 0.19 -22.61 -25.44
CA LEU A 203 1.53 -22.84 -26.01
C LEU A 203 2.35 -23.87 -25.25
N VAL A 204 1.94 -24.27 -24.05
CA VAL A 204 2.65 -25.27 -23.25
C VAL A 204 2.68 -26.62 -23.97
N GLY A 205 3.86 -27.07 -24.35
CA GLY A 205 4.09 -28.30 -25.11
C GLY A 205 4.03 -28.16 -26.63
N GLU A 206 3.66 -26.99 -27.15
CA GLU A 206 3.66 -26.70 -28.60
C GLU A 206 4.97 -26.02 -29.03
N ILE A 207 5.59 -25.23 -28.15
CA ILE A 207 6.84 -24.55 -28.41
C ILE A 207 7.93 -24.93 -27.39
N GLU A 208 9.20 -24.85 -27.77
CA GLU A 208 10.33 -25.24 -26.91
C GLU A 208 10.85 -24.09 -26.03
N ALA A 209 10.34 -22.86 -26.18
CA ALA A 209 10.73 -21.73 -25.35
C ALA A 209 10.19 -21.87 -23.92
N PRO A 210 10.86 -21.33 -22.89
CA PRO A 210 10.32 -21.24 -21.55
C PRO A 210 9.07 -20.33 -21.51
N ILE A 211 8.01 -20.84 -20.92
CA ILE A 211 6.73 -20.14 -20.80
C ILE A 211 6.44 -19.94 -19.32
N SER A 212 6.03 -18.73 -18.94
CA SER A 212 5.70 -18.40 -17.57
C SER A 212 4.40 -17.62 -17.42
N LEU A 213 3.79 -17.73 -16.25
CA LEU A 213 2.81 -16.81 -15.70
C LEU A 213 3.57 -15.73 -14.93
N VAL A 214 3.24 -14.48 -15.18
CA VAL A 214 3.87 -13.34 -14.53
C VAL A 214 2.81 -12.44 -13.90
N GLU A 215 3.05 -12.04 -12.65
CA GLU A 215 2.22 -11.10 -11.92
C GLU A 215 3.07 -9.90 -11.48
N VAL A 216 2.61 -8.69 -11.79
CA VAL A 216 3.34 -7.44 -11.52
C VAL A 216 2.45 -6.40 -10.83
N HIS A 217 3.07 -5.46 -10.10
CA HIS A 217 2.37 -4.26 -9.64
C HIS A 217 2.03 -3.33 -10.83
N PRO A 218 0.87 -2.64 -10.82
CA PRO A 218 0.49 -1.68 -11.85
C PRO A 218 1.21 -0.32 -11.66
N THR A 219 2.42 -0.33 -11.13
CA THR A 219 3.27 0.85 -10.94
C THR A 219 4.12 1.13 -12.17
N HIS A 220 4.85 2.23 -12.17
CA HIS A 220 5.75 2.56 -13.27
C HIS A 220 6.85 1.51 -13.43
N GLU A 221 7.39 1.07 -12.31
CA GLU A 221 8.47 0.08 -12.25
C GLU A 221 8.00 -1.34 -12.57
N ARG A 222 6.68 -1.59 -12.61
CA ARG A 222 6.10 -2.92 -12.88
C ARG A 222 6.79 -4.04 -12.08
N LEU A 223 6.98 -3.79 -10.76
CA LEU A 223 7.69 -4.72 -9.89
C LEU A 223 7.03 -6.10 -9.94
N GLU A 224 7.83 -7.10 -10.28
CA GLU A 224 7.40 -8.50 -10.33
C GLU A 224 7.12 -9.03 -8.93
N MET A 225 5.92 -9.56 -8.75
CA MET A 225 5.48 -10.20 -7.52
C MET A 225 5.66 -11.71 -7.58
N THR A 226 5.36 -12.28 -8.74
CA THR A 226 5.37 -13.73 -8.95
C THR A 226 5.74 -14.02 -10.39
N VAL A 227 6.64 -15.00 -10.57
CA VAL A 227 6.93 -15.62 -11.87
C VAL A 227 6.85 -17.14 -11.68
N VAL A 228 5.95 -17.80 -12.40
CA VAL A 228 5.79 -19.27 -12.35
C VAL A 228 5.96 -19.85 -13.73
N TYR A 229 6.99 -20.67 -13.93
CA TYR A 229 7.19 -21.38 -15.20
C TYR A 229 6.13 -22.47 -15.38
N LEU A 230 5.47 -22.47 -16.54
CA LEU A 230 4.39 -23.40 -16.93
C LEU A 230 4.95 -24.65 -17.62
N ASN A 231 6.13 -24.52 -18.27
CA ASN A 231 6.90 -25.62 -18.84
C ASN A 231 8.34 -25.53 -18.34
N ARG A 232 8.96 -26.70 -18.11
CA ARG A 232 10.38 -26.86 -17.82
C ARG A 232 10.89 -28.10 -18.53
#